data_18710f2c97bfc5bd6f48f2795388df6a
#
_entry.id   18710f2c97bfc5bd6f48f2795388df6a
#
_cell.length_a   1.000
_cell.length_b   1.000
_cell.length_c   1.000
_cell.angle_alpha   90.00
_cell.angle_beta   90.00
_cell.angle_gamma   90.00
#
_symmetry.space_group_name_H-M   'P 1'
#
loop_
_entity.id
_entity.type
_entity.pdbx_description
1 polymer ?
#
loop_
_entity_poly.entity_id
_entity_poly.type
_entity_poly.pdbx_seq_one_letter_code
_entity_poly.pdbx_strand_id
1 'polypeptide(L)'
;MKNTQLLNSVKHHIEAIYETVEGIDYRDLSIDLIDIMRLQQVDSGQPVRYVNHWDESDCLVISYGDSILQEGETPLHSLKHFLDKQVKGSINGVHILPFYPFTSDDGFSVLDYSSVNESLGDWRDIESIATDYKLMSDLVINHCSARSPWFENFVNGRDPGRNFFVTASPNDVLSAVVRPRTNPLLREVETADGTQHVWCTFSHDQVDLNFRNPDVLKQFASIIRQYLDSG
;
A
#
# COMPACT_ATOMS: atom_id res chain seq x y z
N MET A 1 15.59 -17.56 -20.84
CA MET A 1 15.42 -16.67 -19.67
C MET A 1 16.22 -15.40 -19.96
N LYS A 2 15.55 -14.34 -20.40
CA LYS A 2 16.24 -13.09 -20.81
C LYS A 2 16.74 -12.22 -19.66
N ASN A 3 16.57 -12.62 -18.40
CA ASN A 3 16.99 -11.75 -17.29
C ASN A 3 17.51 -12.47 -16.03
N THR A 4 18.56 -13.27 -16.22
CA THR A 4 19.26 -13.92 -15.09
C THR A 4 19.82 -12.88 -14.10
N GLN A 5 20.20 -11.69 -14.56
CA GLN A 5 20.73 -10.63 -13.71
C GLN A 5 19.65 -10.02 -12.83
N LEU A 6 18.45 -9.76 -13.36
CA LEU A 6 17.32 -9.29 -12.56
C LEU A 6 16.92 -10.31 -11.49
N LEU A 7 16.78 -11.57 -11.89
CA LEU A 7 16.45 -12.64 -10.95
C LEU A 7 17.48 -12.73 -9.82
N ASN A 8 18.77 -12.68 -10.14
CA ASN A 8 19.82 -12.72 -9.12
C ASN A 8 19.78 -11.48 -8.21
N SER A 9 19.48 -10.31 -8.75
CA SER A 9 19.36 -9.08 -7.98
C SER A 9 18.17 -9.14 -7.02
N VAL A 10 16.99 -9.52 -7.50
CA VAL A 10 15.80 -9.67 -6.65
C VAL A 10 16.04 -10.73 -5.59
N LYS A 11 16.58 -11.88 -5.97
CA LYS A 11 16.89 -12.97 -5.03
C LYS A 11 17.85 -12.52 -3.93
N HIS A 12 18.88 -11.77 -4.26
CA HIS A 12 19.82 -11.23 -3.26
C HIS A 12 19.11 -10.34 -2.23
N HIS A 13 18.19 -9.48 -2.66
CA HIS A 13 17.41 -8.66 -1.73
C HIS A 13 16.44 -9.51 -0.90
N ILE A 14 15.78 -10.49 -1.49
CA ILE A 14 14.87 -11.39 -0.78
C ILE A 14 15.63 -12.23 0.26
N GLU A 15 16.81 -12.74 -0.06
CA GLU A 15 17.68 -13.43 0.90
C GLU A 15 18.02 -12.55 2.11
N ALA A 16 18.36 -11.29 1.87
CA ALA A 16 18.70 -10.35 2.95
C ALA A 16 17.47 -9.99 3.82
N ILE A 17 16.29 -9.82 3.20
CA ILE A 17 15.04 -9.45 3.90
C ILE A 17 14.54 -10.62 4.77
N TYR A 18 14.60 -11.84 4.26
CA TYR A 18 14.04 -13.03 4.88
C TYR A 18 15.09 -13.95 5.53
N GLU A 19 16.30 -13.47 5.77
CA GLU A 19 17.42 -14.23 6.33
C GLU A 19 17.05 -15.03 7.60
N THR A 20 16.17 -14.48 8.43
CA THR A 20 15.74 -15.07 9.71
C THR A 20 14.41 -15.81 9.63
N VAL A 21 13.84 -15.97 8.45
CA VAL A 21 12.53 -16.63 8.26
C VAL A 21 12.73 -17.98 7.61
N GLU A 22 12.38 -19.03 8.31
CA GLU A 22 12.53 -20.41 7.81
C GLU A 22 11.49 -20.77 6.75
N GLY A 23 11.83 -21.71 5.87
CA GLY A 23 10.90 -22.33 4.91
C GLY A 23 10.62 -21.52 3.65
N ILE A 24 11.35 -20.42 3.40
CA ILE A 24 11.18 -19.61 2.19
C ILE A 24 12.09 -20.10 1.07
N ASP A 25 11.52 -20.44 -0.08
CA ASP A 25 12.27 -20.58 -1.33
C ASP A 25 12.49 -19.19 -1.94
N TYR A 26 13.69 -18.65 -1.74
CA TYR A 26 14.06 -17.32 -2.22
C TYR A 26 14.00 -17.19 -3.75
N ARG A 27 14.28 -18.30 -4.46
CA ARG A 27 14.26 -18.29 -5.92
C ARG A 27 12.82 -18.24 -6.44
N ASP A 28 11.95 -19.07 -5.91
CA ASP A 28 10.55 -19.12 -6.32
C ASP A 28 9.83 -17.83 -5.94
N LEU A 29 10.04 -17.30 -4.73
CA LEU A 29 9.51 -15.99 -4.34
C LEU A 29 9.99 -14.85 -5.26
N SER A 30 11.26 -14.90 -5.69
CA SER A 30 11.79 -13.90 -6.62
C SER A 30 11.14 -13.98 -8.00
N ILE A 31 10.85 -15.20 -8.47
CA ILE A 31 10.12 -15.41 -9.72
C ILE A 31 8.70 -14.86 -9.61
N ASP A 32 7.99 -15.21 -8.54
CA ASP A 32 6.64 -14.71 -8.28
C ASP A 32 6.58 -13.17 -8.31
N LEU A 33 7.50 -12.50 -7.62
CA LEU A 33 7.55 -11.03 -7.59
C LEU A 33 7.85 -10.42 -8.96
N ILE A 34 8.78 -11.01 -9.72
CA ILE A 34 9.08 -10.57 -11.08
C ILE A 34 7.84 -10.72 -11.98
N ASP A 35 7.09 -11.80 -11.83
CA ASP A 35 5.89 -12.08 -12.61
C ASP A 35 4.76 -11.13 -12.22
N ILE A 36 4.48 -10.96 -10.95
CA ILE A 36 3.48 -10.03 -10.43
C ILE A 36 3.74 -8.61 -10.93
N MET A 37 4.99 -8.16 -10.84
CA MET A 37 5.39 -6.83 -11.26
C MET A 37 5.58 -6.70 -12.78
N ARG A 38 5.41 -7.80 -13.55
CA ARG A 38 5.58 -7.88 -15.02
C ARG A 38 6.95 -7.39 -15.50
N LEU A 39 7.99 -7.61 -14.72
CA LEU A 39 9.35 -7.13 -15.02
C LEU A 39 10.08 -7.98 -16.06
N GLN A 40 9.53 -9.10 -16.51
CA GLN A 40 10.13 -9.95 -17.56
C GLN A 40 10.32 -9.26 -18.90
N GLN A 41 9.50 -8.24 -19.18
CA GLN A 41 9.50 -7.49 -20.43
C GLN A 41 10.31 -6.18 -20.32
N VAL A 42 10.70 -5.80 -19.15
CA VAL A 42 11.50 -4.61 -18.93
C VAL A 42 12.94 -4.93 -19.33
N ASP A 43 13.46 -4.17 -20.28
CA ASP A 43 14.89 -4.20 -20.58
C ASP A 43 15.62 -3.69 -19.34
N SER A 44 16.24 -4.61 -18.61
CA SER A 44 16.86 -4.33 -17.31
C SER A 44 18.18 -3.56 -17.46
N GLY A 45 18.17 -2.51 -18.25
CA GLY A 45 19.13 -1.46 -18.10
C GLY A 45 19.11 -1.01 -16.63
N GLN A 46 20.23 -1.11 -15.93
CA GLN A 46 20.29 -0.53 -14.59
C GLN A 46 19.81 0.91 -14.66
N PRO A 47 18.99 1.39 -13.71
CA PRO A 47 18.60 2.78 -13.68
C PRO A 47 19.87 3.61 -13.81
N VAL A 48 19.87 4.54 -14.75
CA VAL A 48 21.05 5.39 -15.00
C VAL A 48 21.35 6.10 -13.68
N ARG A 49 22.50 5.81 -13.10
CA ARG A 49 22.90 6.45 -11.84
C ARG A 49 22.97 7.95 -12.06
N TYR A 50 22.45 8.71 -11.10
CA TYR A 50 22.49 10.19 -11.08
C TYR A 50 21.63 10.89 -12.13
N VAL A 51 20.66 10.24 -12.76
CA VAL A 51 19.58 10.96 -13.45
C VAL A 51 18.66 11.53 -12.38
N ASN A 52 18.67 12.85 -12.28
CA ASN A 52 17.71 13.56 -11.45
C ASN A 52 16.37 13.60 -12.21
N HIS A 53 15.36 12.94 -11.68
CA HIS A 53 13.99 12.96 -12.26
C HIS A 53 13.17 14.16 -11.77
N TRP A 54 13.78 14.99 -10.94
CA TRP A 54 13.18 16.16 -10.31
C TRP A 54 14.10 17.36 -10.49
N ASP A 55 13.51 18.51 -10.77
CA ASP A 55 14.21 19.80 -10.83
C ASP A 55 13.35 20.91 -10.24
N GLU A 56 13.81 22.17 -10.35
CA GLU A 56 13.15 23.35 -9.81
C GLU A 56 11.79 23.68 -10.46
N SER A 57 11.46 23.03 -11.57
CA SER A 57 10.14 23.14 -12.21
C SER A 57 9.10 22.20 -11.60
N ASP A 58 9.53 21.22 -10.79
CA ASP A 58 8.61 20.28 -10.14
C ASP A 58 7.93 20.95 -8.94
N CYS A 59 6.63 21.14 -9.04
CA CYS A 59 5.79 21.65 -8.00
C CYS A 59 4.62 20.71 -7.75
N LEU A 60 4.51 20.21 -6.51
CA LEU A 60 3.51 19.24 -6.08
C LEU A 60 2.46 19.89 -5.20
N VAL A 61 1.18 19.68 -5.50
CA VAL A 61 0.08 19.99 -4.58
C VAL A 61 -0.36 18.71 -3.85
N ILE A 62 -0.63 18.83 -2.56
CA ILE A 62 -1.20 17.76 -1.73
C ILE A 62 -2.67 18.08 -1.48
N SER A 63 -3.56 17.11 -1.69
CA SER A 63 -5.00 17.30 -1.53
C SER A 63 -5.67 15.99 -1.14
N TYR A 64 -6.75 16.06 -0.35
CA TYR A 64 -7.71 14.96 -0.32
C TYR A 64 -8.56 14.97 -1.60
N GLY A 65 -9.08 13.82 -1.98
CA GLY A 65 -9.92 13.67 -3.17
C GLY A 65 -11.20 14.51 -3.14
N ASP A 66 -11.69 14.85 -1.95
CA ASP A 66 -12.89 15.64 -1.70
C ASP A 66 -12.64 17.08 -1.22
N SER A 67 -11.41 17.57 -1.33
CA SER A 67 -11.10 18.97 -0.94
C SER A 67 -11.82 20.00 -1.81
N ILE A 68 -12.21 19.64 -3.01
CA ILE A 68 -12.94 20.50 -3.96
C ILE A 68 -14.22 19.76 -4.34
N LEU A 69 -15.35 20.40 -4.13
CA LEU A 69 -16.67 19.86 -4.44
C LEU A 69 -17.42 20.77 -5.40
N GLN A 70 -18.05 20.17 -6.41
CA GLN A 70 -18.97 20.85 -7.32
C GLN A 70 -20.26 20.03 -7.42
N GLU A 71 -21.39 20.70 -7.36
CA GLU A 71 -22.69 20.04 -7.47
C GLU A 71 -22.82 19.29 -8.80
N GLY A 72 -23.25 18.02 -8.75
CA GLY A 72 -23.45 17.17 -9.91
C GLY A 72 -22.22 16.46 -10.45
N GLU A 73 -21.06 16.62 -9.80
CA GLU A 73 -19.81 15.94 -10.15
C GLU A 73 -19.30 15.06 -9.01
N THR A 74 -18.50 14.03 -9.36
CA THR A 74 -17.70 13.31 -8.36
C THR A 74 -16.59 14.23 -7.81
N PRO A 75 -16.18 14.07 -6.54
CA PRO A 75 -15.11 14.88 -5.95
C PRO A 75 -13.80 14.84 -6.76
N LEU A 76 -13.35 13.67 -7.20
CA LEU A 76 -12.12 13.54 -8.01
C LEU A 76 -12.23 14.25 -9.37
N HIS A 77 -13.42 14.25 -10.00
CA HIS A 77 -13.66 15.02 -11.21
C HIS A 77 -13.59 16.52 -10.93
N SER A 78 -14.21 16.99 -9.85
CA SER A 78 -14.15 18.38 -9.42
C SER A 78 -12.72 18.83 -9.10
N LEU A 79 -11.93 17.96 -8.46
CA LEU A 79 -10.51 18.18 -8.21
C LEU A 79 -9.74 18.35 -9.54
N LYS A 80 -9.93 17.43 -10.49
CA LYS A 80 -9.29 17.51 -11.83
C LYS A 80 -9.65 18.82 -12.52
N HIS A 81 -10.94 19.20 -12.51
CA HIS A 81 -11.43 20.43 -13.11
C HIS A 81 -10.79 21.69 -12.48
N PHE A 82 -10.65 21.70 -11.15
CA PHE A 82 -9.95 22.77 -10.45
C PHE A 82 -8.47 22.84 -10.85
N LEU A 83 -7.77 21.71 -10.86
CA LEU A 83 -6.37 21.64 -11.25
C LEU A 83 -6.16 22.19 -12.66
N ASP A 84 -6.98 21.78 -13.62
CA ASP A 84 -6.86 22.23 -15.01
C ASP A 84 -7.14 23.73 -15.19
N LYS A 85 -8.10 24.27 -14.46
CA LYS A 85 -8.48 25.69 -14.61
C LYS A 85 -7.63 26.68 -13.82
N GLN A 86 -7.19 26.28 -12.62
CA GLN A 86 -6.64 27.25 -11.67
C GLN A 86 -5.11 27.15 -11.56
N VAL A 87 -4.53 25.96 -11.76
CA VAL A 87 -3.12 25.74 -11.44
C VAL A 87 -2.30 25.11 -12.58
N LYS A 88 -2.94 24.74 -13.69
CA LYS A 88 -2.24 24.17 -14.86
C LYS A 88 -1.16 25.13 -15.36
N GLY A 89 0.05 24.60 -15.52
CA GLY A 89 1.24 25.36 -15.90
C GLY A 89 2.04 25.96 -14.73
N SER A 90 1.47 25.95 -13.51
CA SER A 90 2.18 26.33 -12.28
C SER A 90 2.51 25.13 -11.40
N ILE A 91 1.71 24.06 -11.50
CA ILE A 91 1.86 22.81 -10.78
C ILE A 91 1.88 21.67 -11.80
N ASN A 92 2.80 20.75 -11.65
CA ASN A 92 2.94 19.59 -12.54
C ASN A 92 2.78 18.24 -11.82
N GLY A 93 2.59 18.26 -10.50
CA GLY A 93 2.40 17.05 -9.70
C GLY A 93 1.25 17.20 -8.69
N VAL A 94 0.59 16.08 -8.41
CA VAL A 94 -0.52 16.01 -7.45
C VAL A 94 -0.32 14.80 -6.55
N HIS A 95 -0.25 15.03 -5.25
CA HIS A 95 -0.35 13.98 -4.23
C HIS A 95 -1.80 13.93 -3.75
N ILE A 96 -2.50 12.87 -4.09
CA ILE A 96 -3.84 12.60 -3.57
C ILE A 96 -3.68 11.72 -2.34
N LEU A 97 -4.05 12.25 -1.17
CA LEU A 97 -4.09 11.51 0.10
C LEU A 97 -5.04 10.32 -0.03
N PRO A 98 -4.99 9.32 0.87
CA PRO A 98 -5.62 8.02 0.62
C PRO A 98 -7.05 8.13 0.11
N PHE A 99 -7.26 7.71 -1.13
CA PHE A 99 -8.55 7.78 -1.83
C PHE A 99 -9.25 6.41 -1.91
N TYR A 100 -8.75 5.44 -1.18
CA TYR A 100 -9.29 4.07 -1.11
C TYR A 100 -10.46 4.00 -0.12
N PRO A 101 -11.32 2.96 -0.18
CA PRO A 101 -12.26 2.68 0.90
C PRO A 101 -11.52 2.53 2.24
N PHE A 102 -12.05 3.18 3.28
CA PHE A 102 -11.44 3.21 4.60
C PHE A 102 -12.49 3.17 5.71
N THR A 103 -12.05 2.96 6.94
CA THR A 103 -12.95 2.93 8.11
C THR A 103 -12.72 4.06 9.09
N SER A 104 -11.50 4.61 9.13
CA SER A 104 -11.13 5.69 10.06
C SER A 104 -9.82 6.36 9.63
N ASP A 105 -9.38 7.35 10.41
CA ASP A 105 -8.08 8.02 10.29
C ASP A 105 -7.89 8.69 8.91
N ASP A 106 -8.94 9.36 8.43
CA ASP A 106 -8.94 10.14 7.18
C ASP A 106 -8.34 9.40 5.96
N GLY A 107 -8.65 8.10 5.84
CA GLY A 107 -8.19 7.25 4.76
C GLY A 107 -7.03 6.30 5.12
N PHE A 108 -6.34 6.53 6.24
CA PHE A 108 -5.18 5.72 6.62
C PHE A 108 -5.55 4.38 7.29
N SER A 109 -6.81 4.10 7.58
CA SER A 109 -7.30 2.76 7.94
C SER A 109 -7.94 2.09 6.71
N VAL A 110 -7.10 1.63 5.79
CA VAL A 110 -7.52 1.14 4.46
C VAL A 110 -8.33 -0.14 4.59
N LEU A 111 -9.51 -0.13 3.98
CA LEU A 111 -10.41 -1.27 3.91
C LEU A 111 -10.09 -2.17 2.71
N ASP A 112 -9.87 -1.56 1.55
CA ASP A 112 -9.56 -2.22 0.28
C ASP A 112 -8.59 -1.35 -0.53
N TYR A 113 -7.45 -1.93 -0.91
CA TYR A 113 -6.41 -1.25 -1.69
C TYR A 113 -6.67 -1.29 -3.21
N SER A 114 -7.59 -2.12 -3.65
CA SER A 114 -7.85 -2.35 -5.09
C SER A 114 -8.91 -1.43 -5.68
N SER A 115 -9.67 -0.74 -4.84
CA SER A 115 -10.79 0.13 -5.24
C SER A 115 -10.51 1.59 -4.89
N VAL A 116 -11.11 2.49 -5.64
CA VAL A 116 -11.29 3.88 -5.23
C VAL A 116 -12.55 3.96 -4.38
N ASN A 117 -12.56 4.80 -3.34
CA ASN A 117 -13.75 5.06 -2.55
C ASN A 117 -14.86 5.62 -3.46
N GLU A 118 -15.97 4.92 -3.54
CA GLU A 118 -17.08 5.24 -4.46
C GLU A 118 -17.68 6.64 -4.23
N SER A 119 -17.52 7.19 -3.02
CA SER A 119 -17.92 8.56 -2.72
C SER A 119 -17.01 9.63 -3.35
N LEU A 120 -15.81 9.26 -3.76
CA LEU A 120 -14.84 10.15 -4.41
C LEU A 120 -14.90 10.05 -5.94
N GLY A 121 -15.14 8.87 -6.47
CA GLY A 121 -15.12 8.57 -7.90
C GLY A 121 -14.66 7.15 -8.19
N ASP A 122 -13.94 6.96 -9.29
CA ASP A 122 -13.39 5.65 -9.68
C ASP A 122 -11.96 5.77 -10.26
N TRP A 123 -11.37 4.63 -10.66
CA TRP A 123 -10.03 4.59 -11.23
C TRP A 123 -9.88 5.45 -12.50
N ARG A 124 -10.94 5.66 -13.27
CA ARG A 124 -10.90 6.51 -14.47
C ARG A 124 -10.67 7.98 -14.12
N ASP A 125 -11.17 8.43 -12.98
CA ASP A 125 -10.89 9.77 -12.46
C ASP A 125 -9.41 9.92 -12.10
N ILE A 126 -8.82 8.90 -11.44
CA ILE A 126 -7.39 8.85 -11.10
C ILE A 126 -6.53 8.85 -12.37
N GLU A 127 -6.84 7.98 -13.34
CA GLU A 127 -6.15 7.91 -14.64
C GLU A 127 -6.24 9.23 -15.40
N SER A 128 -7.40 9.90 -15.32
CA SER A 128 -7.58 11.23 -15.93
C SER A 128 -6.66 12.28 -15.32
N ILE A 129 -6.46 12.26 -14.00
CA ILE A 129 -5.50 13.15 -13.33
C ILE A 129 -4.07 12.80 -13.76
N ALA A 130 -3.71 11.52 -13.76
CA ALA A 130 -2.39 11.03 -14.12
C ALA A 130 -1.99 11.36 -15.58
N THR A 131 -2.98 11.57 -16.48
CA THR A 131 -2.72 11.97 -17.86
C THR A 131 -2.04 13.35 -17.97
N ASP A 132 -2.37 14.28 -17.07
CA ASP A 132 -1.90 15.67 -17.14
C ASP A 132 -0.90 16.04 -16.04
N TYR A 133 -0.85 15.26 -14.94
CA TYR A 133 -0.04 15.54 -13.77
C TYR A 133 0.78 14.33 -13.35
N LYS A 134 1.98 14.54 -12.81
CA LYS A 134 2.72 13.50 -12.08
C LYS A 134 1.91 13.12 -10.84
N LEU A 135 1.38 11.90 -10.79
CA LEU A 135 0.56 11.44 -9.68
C LEU A 135 1.41 10.83 -8.56
N MET A 136 1.13 11.22 -7.33
CA MET A 136 1.62 10.56 -6.13
C MET A 136 0.42 10.03 -5.34
N SER A 137 0.48 8.77 -4.93
CA SER A 137 -0.51 8.11 -4.10
C SER A 137 0.13 7.59 -2.82
N ASP A 138 -0.61 7.62 -1.72
CA ASP A 138 -0.16 6.94 -0.50
C ASP A 138 -0.21 5.42 -0.68
N LEU A 139 0.77 4.74 -0.10
CA LEU A 139 0.79 3.30 0.05
C LEU A 139 0.90 2.95 1.54
N VAL A 140 -0.24 2.71 2.18
CA VAL A 140 -0.30 2.35 3.61
C VAL A 140 0.08 0.88 3.76
N ILE A 141 1.37 0.61 4.01
CA ILE A 141 1.90 -0.77 4.06
C ILE A 141 2.09 -1.32 5.47
N ASN A 142 2.00 -0.48 6.51
CA ASN A 142 2.24 -0.93 7.88
C ASN A 142 1.05 -1.69 8.46
N HIS A 143 -0.15 -1.30 8.10
CA HIS A 143 -1.40 -1.81 8.66
C HIS A 143 -2.55 -1.68 7.65
N CYS A 144 -3.66 -2.32 7.94
CA CYS A 144 -4.92 -2.09 7.27
C CYS A 144 -6.07 -2.04 8.28
N SER A 145 -7.28 -1.74 7.81
CA SER A 145 -8.46 -1.72 8.66
C SER A 145 -8.73 -3.08 9.32
N ALA A 146 -9.09 -3.06 10.59
CA ALA A 146 -9.64 -4.22 11.31
C ALA A 146 -11.01 -4.69 10.78
N ARG A 147 -11.50 -4.08 9.70
CA ARG A 147 -12.71 -4.48 8.95
C ARG A 147 -12.40 -4.85 7.51
N SER A 148 -11.10 -4.89 7.14
CA SER A 148 -10.70 -5.31 5.80
C SER A 148 -11.07 -6.78 5.53
N PRO A 149 -11.28 -7.18 4.27
CA PRO A 149 -11.49 -8.57 3.91
C PRO A 149 -10.36 -9.49 4.39
N TRP A 150 -9.13 -8.98 4.44
CA TRP A 150 -7.99 -9.74 4.97
C TRP A 150 -8.13 -10.02 6.46
N PHE A 151 -8.60 -9.02 7.24
CA PHE A 151 -8.81 -9.21 8.68
C PHE A 151 -10.02 -10.08 8.97
N GLU A 152 -11.09 -9.97 8.18
CA GLU A 152 -12.21 -10.89 8.27
C GLU A 152 -11.78 -12.34 8.00
N ASN A 153 -10.92 -12.56 7.00
CA ASN A 153 -10.36 -13.86 6.70
C ASN A 153 -9.44 -14.36 7.82
N PHE A 154 -8.63 -13.48 8.44
CA PHE A 154 -7.83 -13.83 9.62
C PHE A 154 -8.72 -14.34 10.76
N VAL A 155 -9.78 -13.64 11.09
CA VAL A 155 -10.74 -14.04 12.13
C VAL A 155 -11.37 -15.40 11.82
N ASN A 156 -11.70 -15.65 10.55
CA ASN A 156 -12.36 -16.88 10.10
C ASN A 156 -11.38 -18.00 9.71
N GLY A 157 -10.07 -17.83 9.88
CA GLY A 157 -9.04 -18.83 9.53
C GLY A 157 -8.94 -19.13 8.04
N ARG A 158 -9.19 -18.15 7.17
CA ARG A 158 -9.25 -18.28 5.70
C ARG A 158 -8.11 -17.53 5.00
N ASP A 159 -7.74 -17.99 3.82
CA ASP A 159 -6.81 -17.29 2.94
C ASP A 159 -7.56 -16.52 1.83
N PRO A 160 -6.97 -15.41 1.32
CA PRO A 160 -5.80 -14.72 1.86
C PRO A 160 -6.17 -13.97 3.15
N GLY A 161 -5.25 -13.95 4.13
CA GLY A 161 -5.47 -13.17 5.36
C GLY A 161 -5.12 -13.92 6.64
N ARG A 162 -5.32 -15.26 6.70
CA ARG A 162 -5.15 -16.07 7.91
C ARG A 162 -3.85 -15.78 8.68
N ASN A 163 -2.76 -15.53 7.97
CA ASN A 163 -1.43 -15.30 8.53
C ASN A 163 -0.86 -13.90 8.18
N PHE A 164 -1.72 -12.93 7.87
CA PHE A 164 -1.29 -11.62 7.39
C PHE A 164 -0.98 -10.63 8.52
N PHE A 165 -1.35 -10.93 9.74
CA PHE A 165 -1.27 -9.96 10.85
C PHE A 165 -0.23 -10.35 11.89
N VAL A 166 0.38 -9.34 12.50
CA VAL A 166 1.30 -9.52 13.60
C VAL A 166 0.50 -9.85 14.86
N THR A 167 0.85 -10.96 15.50
CA THR A 167 0.31 -11.35 16.81
C THR A 167 1.44 -11.46 17.83
N ALA A 168 1.12 -11.26 19.11
CA ALA A 168 2.05 -11.42 20.20
C ALA A 168 1.35 -12.02 21.44
N SER A 169 2.12 -12.58 22.36
CA SER A 169 1.58 -13.02 23.64
C SER A 169 1.28 -11.80 24.54
N PRO A 170 0.17 -11.77 25.27
CA PRO A 170 -0.07 -10.73 26.27
C PRO A 170 0.97 -10.76 27.42
N ASN A 171 1.74 -11.85 27.53
CA ASN A 171 2.81 -12.02 28.52
C ASN A 171 4.18 -11.56 28.00
N ASP A 172 4.28 -11.16 26.72
CA ASP A 172 5.54 -10.68 26.15
C ASP A 172 5.95 -9.35 26.80
N VAL A 173 7.26 -9.15 26.95
CA VAL A 173 7.81 -7.91 27.50
C VAL A 173 7.84 -6.85 26.40
N LEU A 174 6.77 -6.06 26.30
CA LEU A 174 6.60 -5.03 25.27
C LEU A 174 6.97 -3.61 25.75
N SER A 175 7.56 -3.49 26.94
CA SER A 175 7.90 -2.18 27.57
C SER A 175 8.94 -1.36 26.78
N ALA A 176 9.71 -1.99 25.89
CA ALA A 176 10.66 -1.32 25.02
C ALA A 176 10.02 -0.75 23.73
N VAL A 177 8.76 -1.05 23.46
CA VAL A 177 8.08 -0.57 22.25
C VAL A 177 7.70 0.90 22.43
N VAL A 178 8.25 1.75 21.56
CA VAL A 178 7.96 3.18 21.52
C VAL A 178 7.01 3.46 20.37
N ARG A 179 5.89 4.12 20.64
CA ARG A 179 4.90 4.48 19.61
C ARG A 179 4.16 5.78 19.98
N PRO A 180 3.62 6.50 19.01
CA PRO A 180 2.98 7.82 19.23
C PRO A 180 1.50 7.69 19.67
N ARG A 181 1.13 6.67 20.45
CA ARG A 181 -0.26 6.41 20.89
C ARG A 181 -0.30 5.88 22.31
N THR A 182 -1.40 6.16 23.01
CA THR A 182 -1.59 5.80 24.44
C THR A 182 -2.51 4.59 24.65
N ASN A 183 -3.31 4.21 23.63
CA ASN A 183 -4.16 3.02 23.70
C ASN A 183 -3.32 1.73 23.82
N PRO A 184 -3.85 0.60 24.34
CA PRO A 184 -3.13 -0.66 24.38
C PRO A 184 -2.58 -1.08 23.02
N LEU A 185 -1.34 -1.62 23.00
CA LEU A 185 -0.66 -2.06 21.79
C LEU A 185 -1.34 -3.29 21.19
N LEU A 186 -1.75 -4.22 22.04
CA LEU A 186 -2.40 -5.45 21.62
C LEU A 186 -3.92 -5.32 21.77
N ARG A 187 -4.62 -5.85 20.76
CA ARG A 187 -6.07 -6.04 20.76
C ARG A 187 -6.38 -7.52 20.79
N GLU A 188 -7.18 -7.93 21.76
CA GLU A 188 -7.72 -9.30 21.84
C GLU A 188 -8.79 -9.51 20.77
N VAL A 189 -8.73 -10.64 20.06
CA VAL A 189 -9.63 -11.01 18.98
C VAL A 189 -9.90 -12.52 19.04
N GLU A 190 -11.18 -12.89 19.08
CA GLU A 190 -11.59 -14.28 18.91
C GLU A 190 -11.50 -14.69 17.44
N THR A 191 -10.77 -15.75 17.15
CA THR A 191 -10.58 -16.29 15.81
C THR A 191 -10.96 -17.76 15.73
N ALA A 192 -11.04 -18.30 14.51
CA ALA A 192 -11.27 -19.73 14.30
C ALA A 192 -10.16 -20.62 14.91
N ASP A 193 -8.97 -20.06 15.09
CA ASP A 193 -7.81 -20.74 15.69
C ASP A 193 -7.67 -20.45 17.22
N GLY A 194 -8.69 -19.83 17.82
CA GLY A 194 -8.72 -19.43 19.24
C GLY A 194 -8.44 -17.94 19.43
N THR A 195 -8.34 -17.51 20.69
CA THR A 195 -8.07 -16.11 21.05
C THR A 195 -6.67 -15.69 20.62
N GLN A 196 -6.59 -14.64 19.84
CA GLN A 196 -5.33 -14.03 19.36
C GLN A 196 -5.20 -12.60 19.89
N HIS A 197 -3.97 -12.14 20.07
CA HIS A 197 -3.69 -10.76 20.44
C HIS A 197 -2.94 -10.09 19.29
N VAL A 198 -3.67 -9.32 18.51
CA VAL A 198 -3.14 -8.66 17.30
C VAL A 198 -2.46 -7.34 17.66
N TRP A 199 -1.38 -7.06 16.96
CA TRP A 199 -0.59 -5.84 17.14
C TRP A 199 -1.24 -4.66 16.45
N CYS A 200 -1.38 -3.54 17.17
CA CYS A 200 -2.03 -2.31 16.71
C CYS A 200 -1.17 -1.11 17.08
N THR A 201 -0.19 -0.78 16.22
CA THR A 201 0.74 0.33 16.48
C THR A 201 0.01 1.65 16.65
N PHE A 202 -0.99 1.94 15.83
CA PHE A 202 -1.69 3.23 15.81
C PHE A 202 -3.03 3.20 16.55
N SER A 203 -3.96 2.36 16.13
CA SER A 203 -5.28 2.23 16.77
C SER A 203 -5.79 0.79 16.66
N HIS A 204 -6.81 0.45 17.45
CA HIS A 204 -7.45 -0.88 17.36
C HIS A 204 -8.22 -1.12 16.04
N ASP A 205 -8.42 -0.07 15.23
CA ASP A 205 -8.95 -0.18 13.87
C ASP A 205 -7.86 -0.33 12.81
N GLN A 206 -6.58 -0.21 13.19
CA GLN A 206 -5.41 -0.31 12.31
C GLN A 206 -4.54 -1.48 12.79
N VAL A 207 -4.70 -2.64 12.14
CA VAL A 207 -4.01 -3.88 12.52
C VAL A 207 -2.75 -4.08 11.70
N ASP A 208 -1.62 -4.31 12.36
CA ASP A 208 -0.29 -4.33 11.74
C ASP A 208 -0.09 -5.58 10.89
N LEU A 209 0.43 -5.37 9.69
CA LEU A 209 0.68 -6.41 8.70
C LEU A 209 2.01 -7.13 8.93
N ASN A 210 2.00 -8.44 8.80
CA ASN A 210 3.14 -9.31 9.04
C ASN A 210 3.95 -9.56 7.76
N PHE A 211 4.88 -8.68 7.44
CA PHE A 211 5.78 -8.85 6.28
C PHE A 211 6.80 -9.98 6.44
N ARG A 212 6.87 -10.68 7.59
CA ARG A 212 7.59 -11.96 7.68
C ARG A 212 6.89 -13.05 6.86
N ASN A 213 5.60 -12.88 6.57
CA ASN A 213 4.87 -13.72 5.62
C ASN A 213 5.06 -13.17 4.20
N PRO A 214 5.73 -13.90 3.27
CA PRO A 214 5.99 -13.43 1.92
C PRO A 214 4.71 -13.22 1.09
N ASP A 215 3.58 -13.82 1.48
CA ASP A 215 2.32 -13.60 0.77
C ASP A 215 1.80 -12.17 0.98
N VAL A 216 2.09 -11.54 2.12
CA VAL A 216 1.83 -10.11 2.33
C VAL A 216 2.62 -9.26 1.32
N LEU A 217 3.92 -9.56 1.15
CA LEU A 217 4.75 -8.87 0.15
C LEU A 217 4.21 -9.05 -1.27
N LYS A 218 3.78 -10.27 -1.64
CA LYS A 218 3.18 -10.54 -2.97
C LYS A 218 1.89 -9.76 -3.19
N GLN A 219 1.03 -9.63 -2.17
CA GLN A 219 -0.18 -8.81 -2.26
C GLN A 219 0.16 -7.34 -2.51
N PHE A 220 1.11 -6.79 -1.75
CA PHE A 220 1.54 -5.40 -1.95
C PHE A 220 2.25 -5.18 -3.29
N ALA A 221 3.01 -6.15 -3.78
CA ALA A 221 3.55 -6.09 -5.14
C ALA A 221 2.43 -5.99 -6.21
N SER A 222 1.34 -6.75 -6.03
CA SER A 222 0.16 -6.66 -6.91
C SER A 222 -0.53 -5.29 -6.83
N ILE A 223 -0.67 -4.74 -5.64
CA ILE A 223 -1.26 -3.41 -5.41
C ILE A 223 -0.39 -2.33 -6.07
N ILE A 224 0.93 -2.36 -5.85
CA ILE A 224 1.87 -1.44 -6.49
C ILE A 224 1.77 -1.54 -8.03
N ARG A 225 1.67 -2.77 -8.55
CA ARG A 225 1.51 -2.97 -10.00
C ARG A 225 0.22 -2.34 -10.52
N GLN A 226 -0.89 -2.51 -9.82
CA GLN A 226 -2.17 -1.89 -10.17
C GLN A 226 -2.06 -0.36 -10.18
N TYR A 227 -1.42 0.24 -9.16
CA TYR A 227 -1.25 1.70 -9.10
C TYR A 227 -0.40 2.21 -10.27
N LEU A 228 0.69 1.50 -10.59
CA LEU A 228 1.52 1.83 -11.76
C LEU A 228 0.79 1.64 -13.11
N ASP A 229 -0.21 0.76 -13.16
CA ASP A 229 -1.03 0.58 -14.37
C ASP A 229 -2.08 1.70 -14.52
N SER A 230 -2.44 2.36 -13.43
CA SER A 230 -3.43 3.45 -13.39
C SER A 230 -2.80 4.86 -13.46
N GLY A 231 -1.46 4.96 -13.56
CA GLY A 231 -0.71 6.21 -13.73
C GLY A 231 0.22 6.47 -12.57
#